data_eb845de4d6cfd6c143de9efc1884789f
#
_entry.id   eb845de4d6cfd6c143de9efc1884789f
#
_cell.length_a   1.000
_cell.length_b   1.000
_cell.length_c   1.000
_cell.angle_alpha   90.00
_cell.angle_beta   90.00
_cell.angle_gamma   90.00
#
_symmetry.space_group_name_H-M   'P 1'
#
loop_
_entity.id
_entity.type
_entity.pdbx_description
1 polymer ?
#
loop_
_entity_poly.entity_id
_entity_poly.type
_entity_poly.pdbx_seq_one_letter_code
_entity_poly.pdbx_strand_id
1 'polypeptide(L)'
;KSLMILMKNDFRVALVTTHIPVREIATTITKELIQEKLMIFHHCLKQDFGIGAPRIAVLSLNPHAGDGGLLGTEEQEVIIPAMKEMEEKGILCYGPYAADGFMGSGNYTHFDGILAMYHDQGLAPFKALAMDDGVNYTAGLPVVRTSPAHGTAYDIAGKGLASEDSFRQAVYVAIDVFRNRQREKVAHANPLRKQYYEKRDDSDKLKLDTGDED
;
A
#
# COMPACT_ATOMS: atom_id res chain seq x y z
N LYS A 1 -5.76 -8.26 -11.91
CA LYS A 1 -4.62 -8.21 -10.99
C LYS A 1 -5.14 -7.86 -9.60
N SER A 2 -4.68 -8.57 -8.58
CA SER A 2 -5.19 -8.41 -7.21
C SER A 2 -4.04 -8.33 -6.20
N LEU A 3 -4.33 -7.76 -5.03
CA LEU A 3 -3.41 -7.65 -3.92
C LEU A 3 -4.11 -8.09 -2.64
N MET A 4 -3.53 -9.06 -1.94
CA MET A 4 -3.99 -9.46 -0.62
C MET A 4 -3.47 -8.49 0.44
N ILE A 5 -4.36 -7.98 1.26
CA ILE A 5 -4.07 -7.08 2.36
C ILE A 5 -4.70 -7.66 3.63
N LEU A 6 -3.90 -7.86 4.65
CA LEU A 6 -4.42 -8.10 6.00
C LEU A 6 -4.43 -6.79 6.77
N MET A 7 -5.53 -6.51 7.47
CA MET A 7 -5.71 -5.24 8.14
C MET A 7 -6.42 -5.36 9.48
N LYS A 8 -6.03 -4.50 10.40
CA LYS A 8 -6.72 -4.18 11.65
C LYS A 8 -6.59 -2.68 11.87
N ASN A 9 -7.69 -1.95 11.79
CA ASN A 9 -7.69 -0.47 11.84
C ASN A 9 -6.69 0.11 10.81
N ASP A 10 -5.69 0.86 11.28
CA ASP A 10 -4.67 1.48 10.43
C ASP A 10 -3.44 0.59 10.17
N PHE A 11 -3.36 -0.55 10.81
CA PHE A 11 -2.32 -1.54 10.55
C PHE A 11 -2.69 -2.40 9.35
N ARG A 12 -2.07 -2.13 8.19
CA ARG A 12 -2.35 -2.79 6.89
C ARG A 12 -1.09 -3.39 6.32
N VAL A 13 -1.10 -4.69 6.07
CA VAL A 13 0.02 -5.45 5.51
C VAL A 13 -0.40 -6.09 4.20
N ALA A 14 0.28 -5.70 3.12
CA ALA A 14 0.13 -6.25 1.77
C ALA A 14 1.30 -7.15 1.42
N LEU A 15 1.11 -8.08 0.49
CA LEU A 15 2.10 -9.09 0.12
C LEU A 15 2.46 -9.01 -1.37
N VAL A 16 3.75 -9.00 -1.69
CA VAL A 16 4.21 -9.12 -3.07
C VAL A 16 3.95 -10.53 -3.59
N THR A 17 4.39 -11.54 -2.84
CA THR A 17 4.13 -12.96 -3.12
C THR A 17 3.28 -13.57 -2.02
N THR A 18 2.43 -14.54 -2.37
CA THR A 18 1.50 -15.18 -1.42
C THR A 18 1.77 -16.69 -1.30
N HIS A 19 1.08 -17.52 -2.04
CA HIS A 19 1.08 -18.97 -1.89
C HIS A 19 2.06 -19.63 -2.86
N ILE A 20 3.36 -19.36 -2.69
CA ILE A 20 4.45 -19.99 -3.44
C ILE A 20 5.43 -20.67 -2.48
N PRO A 21 6.16 -21.69 -2.90
CA PRO A 21 7.22 -22.30 -2.10
C PRO A 21 8.32 -21.29 -1.74
N VAL A 22 8.88 -21.38 -0.54
CA VAL A 22 9.93 -20.45 -0.06
C VAL A 22 11.12 -20.38 -1.04
N ARG A 23 11.53 -21.52 -1.62
CA ARG A 23 12.62 -21.59 -2.60
C ARG A 23 12.40 -20.75 -3.86
N GLU A 24 11.15 -20.38 -4.15
CA GLU A 24 10.77 -19.64 -5.37
C GLU A 24 10.60 -18.14 -5.12
N ILE A 25 10.69 -17.69 -3.85
CA ILE A 25 10.41 -16.29 -3.48
C ILE A 25 11.38 -15.35 -4.20
N ALA A 26 12.70 -15.54 -4.03
CA ALA A 26 13.70 -14.64 -4.58
C ALA A 26 13.62 -14.53 -6.11
N THR A 27 13.37 -15.64 -6.79
CA THR A 27 13.24 -15.67 -8.26
C THR A 27 11.91 -15.11 -8.77
N THR A 28 10.85 -15.11 -7.93
CA THR A 28 9.53 -14.57 -8.29
C THR A 28 9.48 -13.05 -8.09
N ILE A 29 10.23 -12.53 -7.14
CA ILE A 29 10.26 -11.09 -6.86
C ILE A 29 11.02 -10.37 -7.96
N THR A 30 10.29 -9.68 -8.82
CA THR A 30 10.84 -8.84 -9.90
C THR A 30 10.48 -7.38 -9.66
N LYS A 31 11.21 -6.48 -10.31
CA LYS A 31 10.92 -5.05 -10.29
C LYS A 31 9.48 -4.75 -10.71
N GLU A 32 9.03 -5.35 -11.79
CA GLU A 32 7.69 -5.16 -12.34
C GLU A 32 6.60 -5.67 -11.39
N LEU A 33 6.84 -6.80 -10.71
CA LEU A 33 5.89 -7.33 -9.73
C LEU A 33 5.76 -6.40 -8.52
N ILE A 34 6.87 -5.90 -7.98
CA ILE A 34 6.85 -4.93 -6.86
C ILE A 34 6.10 -3.65 -7.28
N GLN A 35 6.41 -3.11 -8.45
CA GLN A 35 5.74 -1.92 -8.98
C GLN A 35 4.23 -2.13 -9.16
N GLU A 36 3.84 -3.28 -9.70
CA GLU A 36 2.42 -3.64 -9.82
C GLU A 36 1.72 -3.65 -8.45
N LYS A 37 2.34 -4.28 -7.46
CA LYS A 37 1.77 -4.36 -6.11
C LYS A 37 1.72 -2.99 -5.42
N LEU A 38 2.76 -2.18 -5.57
CA LEU A 38 2.78 -0.80 -5.06
C LEU A 38 1.68 0.06 -5.68
N MET A 39 1.48 -0.03 -7.00
CA MET A 39 0.40 0.72 -7.68
C MET A 39 -0.98 0.31 -7.18
N ILE A 40 -1.25 -0.99 -7.08
CA ILE A 40 -2.54 -1.49 -6.57
C ILE A 40 -2.73 -1.04 -5.12
N PHE A 41 -1.68 -1.15 -4.30
CA PHE A 41 -1.74 -0.78 -2.89
C PHE A 41 -1.99 0.72 -2.70
N HIS A 42 -1.21 1.56 -3.38
CA HIS A 42 -1.39 3.00 -3.35
C HIS A 42 -2.80 3.43 -3.78
N HIS A 43 -3.29 2.87 -4.90
CA HIS A 43 -4.63 3.17 -5.38
C HIS A 43 -5.70 2.75 -4.37
N CYS A 44 -5.56 1.56 -3.79
CA CYS A 44 -6.44 1.06 -2.76
C CYS A 44 -6.44 1.95 -1.50
N LEU A 45 -5.27 2.34 -1.00
CA LEU A 45 -5.16 3.23 0.17
C LEU A 45 -5.88 4.56 -0.08
N LYS A 46 -5.81 5.10 -1.29
CA LYS A 46 -6.52 6.34 -1.66
C LYS A 46 -8.01 6.12 -1.82
N GLN A 47 -8.41 5.20 -2.68
CA GLN A 47 -9.80 5.03 -3.08
C GLN A 47 -10.63 4.28 -2.02
N ASP A 48 -10.10 3.16 -1.52
CA ASP A 48 -10.87 2.26 -0.66
C ASP A 48 -10.81 2.71 0.80
N PHE A 49 -9.67 3.27 1.24
CA PHE A 49 -9.45 3.73 2.62
C PHE A 49 -9.46 5.26 2.79
N GLY A 50 -9.57 6.03 1.70
CA GLY A 50 -9.72 7.49 1.74
C GLY A 50 -8.47 8.26 2.18
N ILE A 51 -7.27 7.67 2.05
CA ILE A 51 -6.01 8.28 2.48
C ILE A 51 -5.45 9.12 1.34
N GLY A 52 -5.42 10.44 1.49
CA GLY A 52 -5.06 11.36 0.41
C GLY A 52 -3.62 11.24 -0.10
N ALA A 53 -2.66 11.04 0.80
CA ALA A 53 -1.23 10.89 0.49
C ALA A 53 -0.64 9.67 1.24
N PRO A 54 -0.92 8.44 0.80
CA PRO A 54 -0.51 7.24 1.51
C PRO A 54 1.02 7.10 1.58
N ARG A 55 1.52 6.77 2.77
CA ARG A 55 2.92 6.43 3.03
C ARG A 55 3.04 4.92 3.14
N ILE A 56 3.78 4.29 2.23
CA ILE A 56 3.94 2.84 2.17
C ILE A 56 5.35 2.47 2.62
N ALA A 57 5.46 1.68 3.68
CA ALA A 57 6.72 1.04 4.04
C ALA A 57 6.94 -0.20 3.18
N VAL A 58 8.12 -0.36 2.61
CA VAL A 58 8.52 -1.55 1.85
C VAL A 58 9.52 -2.32 2.69
N LEU A 59 9.26 -3.59 2.95
CA LEU A 59 10.18 -4.45 3.67
C LEU A 59 11.26 -5.00 2.71
N SER A 60 12.45 -5.25 3.23
CA SER A 60 13.49 -5.97 2.50
C SER A 60 13.12 -7.45 2.33
N LEU A 61 13.76 -8.12 1.39
CA LEU A 61 13.67 -9.57 1.25
C LEU A 61 14.63 -10.26 2.21
N ASN A 62 15.88 -9.78 2.24
CA ASN A 62 16.97 -10.41 2.98
C ASN A 62 17.09 -9.84 4.41
N PRO A 63 17.69 -10.60 5.33
CA PRO A 63 18.04 -10.10 6.66
C PRO A 63 18.92 -8.84 6.55
N HIS A 64 18.72 -7.90 7.47
CA HIS A 64 19.47 -6.63 7.53
C HIS A 64 19.46 -5.84 6.20
N ALA A 65 18.38 -5.97 5.43
CA ALA A 65 18.25 -5.36 4.09
C ALA A 65 19.43 -5.69 3.16
N GLY A 66 19.90 -6.94 3.22
CA GLY A 66 20.99 -7.47 2.39
C GLY A 66 22.39 -7.09 2.85
N ASP A 67 22.54 -6.28 3.91
CA ASP A 67 23.83 -5.83 4.47
C ASP A 67 24.84 -5.42 3.38
N GLY A 68 24.45 -4.45 2.54
CA GLY A 68 25.29 -3.97 1.44
C GLY A 68 25.57 -4.99 0.35
N GLY A 69 24.82 -6.09 0.27
CA GLY A 69 24.97 -7.17 -0.70
C GLY A 69 25.67 -8.42 -0.12
N LEU A 70 26.06 -8.39 1.15
CA LEU A 70 26.69 -9.54 1.81
C LEU A 70 25.68 -10.70 2.02
N LEU A 71 24.43 -10.38 2.28
CA LEU A 71 23.36 -11.34 2.56
C LEU A 71 22.33 -11.46 1.43
N GLY A 72 22.69 -11.01 0.23
CA GLY A 72 21.85 -11.00 -0.97
C GLY A 72 21.85 -9.64 -1.64
N THR A 73 21.57 -9.59 -2.94
CA THR A 73 21.62 -8.37 -3.76
C THR A 73 20.25 -7.89 -4.22
N GLU A 74 19.19 -8.60 -3.88
CA GLU A 74 17.82 -8.33 -4.34
C GLU A 74 17.34 -6.93 -3.93
N GLU A 75 17.79 -6.42 -2.79
CA GLU A 75 17.49 -5.04 -2.38
C GLU A 75 18.06 -4.03 -3.38
N GLN A 76 19.32 -4.21 -3.77
CA GLN A 76 20.04 -3.28 -4.64
C GLN A 76 19.63 -3.43 -6.10
N GLU A 77 19.41 -4.65 -6.56
CA GLU A 77 19.16 -4.97 -7.97
C GLU A 77 17.67 -4.90 -8.34
N VAL A 78 16.76 -5.13 -7.39
CA VAL A 78 15.34 -5.27 -7.67
C VAL A 78 14.49 -4.28 -6.87
N ILE A 79 14.58 -4.29 -5.52
CA ILE A 79 13.63 -3.58 -4.67
C ILE A 79 13.85 -2.05 -4.76
N ILE A 80 15.07 -1.58 -4.54
CA ILE A 80 15.40 -0.15 -4.59
C ILE A 80 15.12 0.45 -5.98
N PRO A 81 15.51 -0.17 -7.11
CA PRO A 81 15.12 0.32 -8.43
C PRO A 81 13.60 0.39 -8.63
N ALA A 82 12.85 -0.62 -8.16
CA ALA A 82 11.40 -0.59 -8.23
C ALA A 82 10.81 0.60 -7.47
N MET A 83 11.29 0.85 -6.25
CA MET A 83 10.83 1.95 -5.41
C MET A 83 11.12 3.32 -6.05
N LYS A 84 12.34 3.54 -6.56
CA LYS A 84 12.72 4.80 -7.22
C LYS A 84 11.80 5.15 -8.38
N GLU A 85 11.51 4.20 -9.26
CA GLU A 85 10.59 4.43 -10.37
C GLU A 85 9.16 4.71 -9.91
N MET A 86 8.75 4.20 -8.75
CA MET A 86 7.43 4.49 -8.18
C MET A 86 7.38 5.86 -7.51
N GLU A 87 8.46 6.30 -6.87
CA GLU A 87 8.59 7.67 -6.35
C GLU A 87 8.51 8.72 -7.47
N GLU A 88 9.15 8.48 -8.61
CA GLU A 88 9.04 9.32 -9.81
C GLU A 88 7.61 9.43 -10.32
N LYS A 89 6.78 8.42 -10.10
CA LYS A 89 5.33 8.43 -10.40
C LYS A 89 4.48 9.04 -9.29
N GLY A 90 5.11 9.57 -8.23
CA GLY A 90 4.43 10.23 -7.11
C GLY A 90 3.87 9.27 -6.06
N ILE A 91 4.32 8.02 -6.00
CA ILE A 91 3.96 7.06 -4.96
C ILE A 91 4.98 7.14 -3.83
N LEU A 92 4.53 7.55 -2.65
CA LEU A 92 5.37 7.67 -1.47
C LEU A 92 5.65 6.29 -0.87
N CYS A 93 6.82 5.74 -1.18
CA CYS A 93 7.29 4.47 -0.62
C CYS A 93 8.67 4.64 0.03
N TYR A 94 8.85 3.98 1.17
CA TYR A 94 10.01 4.16 2.05
C TYR A 94 10.62 2.80 2.41
N GLY A 95 11.93 2.74 2.48
CA GLY A 95 12.70 1.51 2.78
C GLY A 95 13.81 1.26 1.75
N PRO A 96 14.17 0.00 1.47
CA PRO A 96 13.63 -1.21 2.12
C PRO A 96 14.08 -1.34 3.58
N TYR A 97 13.15 -1.72 4.45
CA TYR A 97 13.42 -1.88 5.89
C TYR A 97 13.64 -3.35 6.24
N ALA A 98 14.62 -3.63 7.08
CA ALA A 98 14.78 -4.95 7.71
C ALA A 98 13.52 -5.28 8.53
N ALA A 99 12.84 -6.39 8.19
CA ALA A 99 11.50 -6.68 8.68
C ALA A 99 11.41 -6.82 10.21
N ASP A 100 12.39 -7.49 10.82
CA ASP A 100 12.47 -7.72 12.26
C ASP A 100 12.59 -6.41 13.05
N GLY A 101 13.55 -5.56 12.67
CA GLY A 101 13.76 -4.26 13.31
C GLY A 101 12.58 -3.30 13.07
N PHE A 102 12.02 -3.29 11.87
CA PHE A 102 10.88 -2.44 11.53
C PHE A 102 9.62 -2.80 12.35
N MET A 103 9.32 -4.08 12.46
CA MET A 103 8.16 -4.55 13.23
C MET A 103 8.42 -4.45 14.75
N GLY A 104 9.61 -4.85 15.20
CA GLY A 104 9.98 -4.86 16.62
C GLY A 104 10.07 -3.46 17.26
N SER A 105 10.44 -2.44 16.49
CA SER A 105 10.52 -1.05 16.98
C SER A 105 9.18 -0.32 17.02
N GLY A 106 8.11 -0.89 16.45
CA GLY A 106 6.83 -0.21 16.32
C GLY A 106 6.78 0.85 15.21
N ASN A 107 7.81 0.97 14.39
CA ASN A 107 7.87 1.94 13.30
C ASN A 107 6.72 1.81 12.28
N TYR A 108 6.09 0.64 12.21
CA TYR A 108 4.93 0.40 11.35
C TYR A 108 3.76 1.36 11.64
N THR A 109 3.67 1.93 12.83
CA THR A 109 2.62 2.89 13.20
C THR A 109 2.72 4.24 12.47
N HIS A 110 3.86 4.54 11.86
CA HIS A 110 4.08 5.77 11.10
C HIS A 110 3.67 5.67 9.63
N PHE A 111 3.19 4.51 9.18
CA PHE A 111 2.86 4.23 7.80
C PHE A 111 1.39 3.84 7.64
N ASP A 112 0.84 4.14 6.49
CA ASP A 112 -0.55 3.83 6.14
C ASP A 112 -0.69 2.41 5.59
N GLY A 113 0.42 1.83 5.14
CA GLY A 113 0.50 0.45 4.68
C GLY A 113 1.93 -0.07 4.63
N ILE A 114 2.07 -1.38 4.73
CA ILE A 114 3.34 -2.11 4.71
C ILE A 114 3.29 -3.11 3.56
N LEU A 115 4.27 -3.09 2.68
CA LEU A 115 4.44 -4.07 1.62
C LEU A 115 5.53 -5.07 2.03
N ALA A 116 5.11 -6.28 2.37
CA ALA A 116 6.02 -7.39 2.65
C ALA A 116 6.32 -8.20 1.39
N MET A 117 7.51 -8.77 1.28
CA MET A 117 7.96 -9.49 0.10
C MET A 117 7.31 -10.88 -0.02
N TYR A 118 7.04 -11.54 1.11
CA TYR A 118 6.45 -12.87 1.10
C TYR A 118 5.49 -13.08 2.28
N HIS A 119 4.75 -14.17 2.19
CA HIS A 119 3.62 -14.50 3.05
C HIS A 119 3.94 -14.39 4.54
N ASP A 120 4.88 -15.18 5.06
CA ASP A 120 5.12 -15.24 6.51
C ASP A 120 5.84 -13.99 7.05
N GLN A 121 6.61 -13.29 6.22
CA GLN A 121 7.22 -12.01 6.60
C GLN A 121 6.16 -10.97 7.03
N GLY A 122 5.05 -10.94 6.31
CA GLY A 122 3.95 -10.02 6.63
C GLY A 122 2.96 -10.60 7.62
N LEU A 123 2.59 -11.87 7.45
CA LEU A 123 1.47 -12.46 8.18
C LEU A 123 1.82 -12.97 9.58
N ALA A 124 3.04 -13.42 9.83
CA ALA A 124 3.42 -13.84 11.19
C ALA A 124 3.32 -12.67 12.19
N PRO A 125 3.96 -11.51 11.95
CA PRO A 125 3.81 -10.37 12.84
C PRO A 125 2.39 -9.81 12.85
N PHE A 126 1.70 -9.79 11.70
CA PHE A 126 0.31 -9.34 11.66
C PHE A 126 -0.59 -10.18 12.58
N LYS A 127 -0.52 -11.50 12.47
CA LYS A 127 -1.34 -12.40 13.29
C LYS A 127 -0.98 -12.36 14.78
N ALA A 128 0.28 -12.11 15.12
CA ALA A 128 0.68 -11.92 16.49
C ALA A 128 0.05 -10.68 17.14
N LEU A 129 -0.22 -9.63 16.35
CA LEU A 129 -0.76 -8.35 16.81
C LEU A 129 -2.29 -8.22 16.60
N ALA A 130 -2.88 -8.97 15.69
CA ALA A 130 -4.22 -8.69 15.17
C ALA A 130 -5.05 -9.97 14.88
N MET A 131 -4.79 -11.09 15.58
CA MET A 131 -5.45 -12.36 15.28
C MET A 131 -6.97 -12.32 15.50
N ASP A 132 -7.42 -11.63 16.55
CA ASP A 132 -8.80 -11.72 17.02
C ASP A 132 -9.81 -11.01 16.10
N ASP A 133 -9.41 -9.89 15.50
CA ASP A 133 -10.29 -9.00 14.75
C ASP A 133 -9.70 -8.56 13.39
N GLY A 134 -8.68 -9.25 12.94
CA GLY A 134 -8.06 -9.03 11.63
C GLY A 134 -9.01 -9.33 10.47
N VAL A 135 -8.87 -8.56 9.41
CA VAL A 135 -9.63 -8.70 8.16
C VAL A 135 -8.68 -8.98 7.00
N ASN A 136 -9.03 -9.92 6.15
CA ASN A 136 -8.41 -10.14 4.86
C ASN A 136 -9.20 -9.37 3.79
N TYR A 137 -8.59 -8.35 3.22
CA TYR A 137 -9.13 -7.55 2.14
C TYR A 137 -8.41 -7.85 0.83
N THR A 138 -9.14 -7.96 -0.27
CA THR A 138 -8.55 -8.16 -1.61
C THR A 138 -8.73 -6.90 -2.44
N ALA A 139 -7.64 -6.15 -2.61
CA ALA A 139 -7.60 -4.95 -3.47
C ALA A 139 -7.49 -5.31 -4.97
N GLY A 140 -7.81 -4.33 -5.83
CA GLY A 140 -7.70 -4.45 -7.29
C GLY A 140 -8.86 -5.21 -7.95
N LEU A 141 -9.90 -5.57 -7.22
CA LEU A 141 -11.11 -6.19 -7.75
C LEU A 141 -12.20 -5.13 -8.03
N PRO A 142 -13.05 -5.35 -9.06
CA PRO A 142 -14.20 -4.49 -9.32
C PRO A 142 -15.29 -4.59 -8.23
N VAL A 143 -15.27 -5.65 -7.45
CA VAL A 143 -16.15 -5.91 -6.32
C VAL A 143 -15.40 -5.71 -5.00
N VAL A 144 -16.13 -5.43 -3.92
CA VAL A 144 -15.55 -5.43 -2.57
C VAL A 144 -15.52 -6.86 -2.07
N ARG A 145 -14.33 -7.35 -1.69
CA ARG A 145 -14.13 -8.68 -1.11
C ARG A 145 -13.37 -8.57 0.20
N THR A 146 -14.03 -8.92 1.28
CA THR A 146 -13.47 -9.04 2.62
C THR A 146 -13.73 -10.44 3.17
N SER A 147 -12.89 -10.89 4.07
CA SER A 147 -13.11 -12.11 4.85
C SER A 147 -12.38 -12.01 6.20
N PRO A 148 -12.75 -12.83 7.19
CA PRO A 148 -11.95 -12.96 8.41
C PRO A 148 -10.50 -13.33 8.09
N ALA A 149 -9.56 -12.86 8.94
CA ALA A 149 -8.14 -13.16 8.78
C ALA A 149 -7.73 -14.54 9.32
N HIS A 150 -8.61 -15.17 10.12
CA HIS A 150 -8.36 -16.53 10.63
C HIS A 150 -8.53 -17.61 9.55
N GLY A 151 -8.00 -18.82 9.82
CA GLY A 151 -8.17 -20.00 8.97
C GLY A 151 -9.56 -20.64 9.12
N THR A 152 -9.70 -21.84 8.59
CA THR A 152 -10.96 -22.60 8.54
C THR A 152 -11.47 -23.05 9.91
N ALA A 153 -10.59 -23.12 10.94
CA ALA A 153 -10.92 -23.45 12.33
C ALA A 153 -11.78 -24.73 12.48
N TYR A 154 -11.47 -25.78 11.72
CA TYR A 154 -12.20 -27.06 11.75
C TYR A 154 -12.21 -27.70 13.13
N ASP A 155 -11.18 -27.48 13.93
CA ASP A 155 -11.02 -27.99 15.30
C ASP A 155 -12.10 -27.50 16.27
N ILE A 156 -12.69 -26.33 16.02
CA ILE A 156 -13.77 -25.74 16.82
C ILE A 156 -15.11 -25.72 16.11
N ALA A 157 -15.20 -26.28 14.91
CA ALA A 157 -16.45 -26.30 14.14
C ALA A 157 -17.57 -27.04 14.91
N GLY A 158 -18.74 -26.42 14.98
CA GLY A 158 -19.92 -26.96 15.70
C GLY A 158 -19.86 -26.87 17.24
N LYS A 159 -18.77 -26.34 17.82
CA LYS A 159 -18.62 -26.23 19.30
C LYS A 159 -19.15 -24.93 19.89
N GLY A 160 -19.55 -23.97 19.06
CA GLY A 160 -20.00 -22.64 19.53
C GLY A 160 -18.90 -21.80 20.19
N LEU A 161 -17.62 -22.05 19.87
CA LEU A 161 -16.46 -21.39 20.49
C LEU A 161 -15.84 -20.31 19.59
N ALA A 162 -16.26 -20.21 18.33
CA ALA A 162 -15.73 -19.23 17.37
C ALA A 162 -16.12 -17.82 17.78
N SER A 163 -15.15 -16.88 17.78
CA SER A 163 -15.46 -15.45 17.91
C SER A 163 -16.02 -14.93 16.58
N GLU A 164 -17.05 -14.11 16.65
CA GLU A 164 -17.61 -13.41 15.50
C GLU A 164 -16.90 -12.10 15.16
N ASP A 165 -15.92 -11.67 15.96
CA ASP A 165 -15.32 -10.33 15.85
C ASP A 165 -14.65 -10.09 14.50
N SER A 166 -13.82 -11.00 14.02
CA SER A 166 -13.16 -10.89 12.73
C SER A 166 -14.17 -10.85 11.56
N PHE A 167 -15.26 -11.64 11.64
CA PHE A 167 -16.34 -11.59 10.65
C PHE A 167 -17.11 -10.27 10.69
N ARG A 168 -17.42 -9.78 11.88
CA ARG A 168 -18.07 -8.48 12.08
C ARG A 168 -17.23 -7.35 11.52
N GLN A 169 -15.91 -7.35 11.78
CA GLN A 169 -14.98 -6.38 11.22
C GLN A 169 -14.90 -6.48 9.69
N ALA A 170 -14.91 -7.67 9.14
CA ALA A 170 -14.93 -7.85 7.68
C ALA A 170 -16.17 -7.21 7.04
N VAL A 171 -17.34 -7.30 7.68
CA VAL A 171 -18.56 -6.63 7.22
C VAL A 171 -18.44 -5.11 7.30
N TYR A 172 -17.90 -4.56 8.40
CA TYR A 172 -17.71 -3.12 8.54
C TYR A 172 -16.73 -2.58 7.49
N VAL A 173 -15.61 -3.24 7.29
CA VAL A 173 -14.64 -2.87 6.23
C VAL A 173 -15.31 -2.90 4.85
N ALA A 174 -16.13 -3.91 4.55
CA ALA A 174 -16.85 -3.97 3.27
C ALA A 174 -17.77 -2.77 3.07
N ILE A 175 -18.51 -2.38 4.11
CA ILE A 175 -19.40 -1.21 4.08
C ILE A 175 -18.62 0.08 3.84
N ASP A 176 -17.52 0.28 4.57
CA ASP A 176 -16.71 1.49 4.47
C ASP A 176 -16.03 1.62 3.10
N VAL A 177 -15.44 0.53 2.59
CA VAL A 177 -14.86 0.49 1.25
C VAL A 177 -15.93 0.78 0.18
N PHE A 178 -17.12 0.18 0.30
CA PHE A 178 -18.22 0.44 -0.64
C PHE A 178 -18.60 1.93 -0.63
N ARG A 179 -18.75 2.52 0.54
CA ARG A 179 -19.09 3.94 0.70
C ARG A 179 -18.00 4.86 0.13
N ASN A 180 -16.74 4.55 0.38
CA ASN A 180 -15.61 5.32 -0.13
C ASN A 180 -15.56 5.26 -1.68
N ARG A 181 -15.74 4.08 -2.27
CA ARG A 181 -15.82 3.92 -3.73
C ARG A 181 -16.99 4.70 -4.33
N GLN A 182 -18.15 4.74 -3.67
CA GLN A 182 -19.27 5.55 -4.15
C GLN A 182 -18.97 7.05 -4.07
N ARG A 183 -18.36 7.53 -2.99
CA ARG A 183 -17.94 8.94 -2.86
C ARG A 183 -16.94 9.33 -3.95
N GLU A 184 -15.93 8.50 -4.20
CA GLU A 184 -14.93 8.69 -5.24
C GLU A 184 -15.59 8.76 -6.63
N LYS A 185 -16.50 7.84 -6.93
CA LYS A 185 -17.25 7.84 -8.17
C LYS A 185 -18.07 9.13 -8.37
N VAL A 186 -18.74 9.59 -7.33
CA VAL A 186 -19.53 10.85 -7.39
C VAL A 186 -18.60 12.05 -7.58
N ALA A 187 -17.48 12.11 -6.84
CA ALA A 187 -16.52 13.21 -6.94
C ALA A 187 -15.91 13.33 -8.35
N HIS A 188 -15.71 12.22 -9.04
CA HIS A 188 -15.12 12.18 -10.38
C HIS A 188 -16.15 12.15 -11.52
N ALA A 189 -17.45 12.16 -11.23
CA ALA A 189 -18.50 12.12 -12.26
C ALA A 189 -18.48 13.36 -13.19
N ASN A 190 -18.15 14.53 -12.64
CA ASN A 190 -18.05 15.79 -13.37
C ASN A 190 -16.77 16.54 -12.97
N PRO A 191 -15.59 16.11 -13.41
CA PRO A 191 -14.35 16.79 -13.08
C PRO A 191 -14.33 18.20 -13.67
N LEU A 192 -13.89 19.17 -12.85
CA LEU A 192 -13.66 20.52 -13.34
C LEU A 192 -12.66 20.46 -14.50
N ARG A 193 -13.02 21.10 -15.64
CA ARG A 193 -12.09 21.23 -16.76
C ARG A 193 -10.88 22.05 -16.30
N LYS A 194 -9.67 21.52 -16.48
CA LYS A 194 -8.44 22.30 -16.29
C LYS A 194 -8.48 23.47 -17.28
N GLN A 195 -8.68 24.68 -16.77
CA GLN A 195 -8.46 25.87 -17.58
C GLN A 195 -6.96 26.14 -17.58
N TYR A 196 -6.30 25.90 -18.69
CA TYR A 196 -4.96 26.40 -18.92
C TYR A 196 -5.09 27.90 -19.21
N TYR A 197 -4.81 28.74 -18.23
CA TYR A 197 -4.53 30.14 -18.51
C TYR A 197 -3.14 30.17 -19.13
N GLU A 198 -3.04 30.51 -20.41
CA GLU A 198 -1.77 31.00 -20.94
C GLU A 198 -1.40 32.21 -20.08
N LYS A 199 -0.26 32.16 -19.40
CA LYS A 199 0.32 33.34 -18.79
C LYS A 199 0.51 34.33 -19.95
N ARG A 200 -0.34 35.31 -20.08
CA ARG A 200 -0.05 36.46 -20.93
C ARG A 200 1.21 37.07 -20.36
N ASP A 201 2.26 37.10 -21.14
CA ASP A 201 3.44 37.85 -20.86
C ASP A 201 3.07 39.33 -21.00
N ASP A 202 2.81 40.01 -19.89
CA ASP A 202 2.49 41.42 -19.87
C ASP A 202 3.76 42.31 -19.87
N SER A 203 4.95 41.73 -20.07
CA SER A 203 6.23 42.46 -20.11
C SER A 203 6.29 43.52 -21.24
N ASP A 204 5.54 43.31 -22.34
CA ASP A 204 5.47 44.26 -23.44
C ASP A 204 4.59 45.52 -23.14
N LYS A 205 3.83 45.54 -22.06
CA LYS A 205 2.94 46.65 -21.71
C LYS A 205 3.53 47.70 -20.79
N LEU A 206 4.70 47.45 -20.20
CA LEU A 206 5.43 48.39 -19.38
C LEU A 206 6.55 49.06 -20.21
N LYS A 207 6.19 49.81 -21.25
CA LYS A 207 7.06 50.88 -21.76
C LYS A 207 6.88 52.06 -20.78
N LEU A 208 7.82 52.16 -19.86
CA LEU A 208 8.00 53.41 -19.10
C LEU A 208 8.44 54.49 -20.10
N ASP A 209 7.58 55.46 -20.28
CA ASP A 209 7.89 56.69 -21.03
C ASP A 209 8.93 57.45 -20.18
N THR A 210 10.21 57.26 -20.51
CA THR A 210 11.27 58.13 -19.95
C THR A 210 11.24 59.42 -20.73
N GLY A 211 10.41 60.37 -20.22
CA GLY A 211 10.44 61.72 -20.73
C GLY A 211 11.84 62.29 -20.54
N ASP A 212 12.50 62.59 -21.66
CA ASP A 212 13.70 63.44 -21.69
C ASP A 212 13.26 64.85 -21.28
N GLU A 213 13.71 65.31 -20.10
CA GLU A 213 13.69 66.71 -19.76
C GLU A 213 14.97 67.35 -20.32
N ASP A 214 14.78 68.30 -21.27
CA ASP A 214 15.76 69.34 -21.68
C ASP A 214 16.05 70.35 -20.56
#